data_03fd18f73a5495e16789b5f1bc717386
#
_entry.id   03fd18f73a5495e16789b5f1bc717386
#
_cell.length_a   1.000
_cell.length_b   1.000
_cell.length_c   1.000
_cell.angle_alpha   90.00
_cell.angle_beta   90.00
_cell.angle_gamma   90.00
#
_symmetry.space_group_name_H-M   'P 1'
#
loop_
_entity.id
_entity.type
_entity.pdbx_description
1 polymer ?
#
loop_
_entity_poly.entity_id
_entity_poly.type
_entity_poly.pdbx_seq_one_letter_code
_entity_poly.pdbx_strand_id
1 'polypeptide(L)'
;MRGITLTDSPHEPFMGVRPFAAIRKARITLANQHPVICKKQMQMMKGAITMARYTGPTWKLSRRLGISLSGTGKELAKRPYAPGQHGPGQRKKLSEYGLQLQEKQKLRLMYGVGEKQFRNLFVRAGKMKGIHGENFMKLLESRLDNLVYRAGFARTRAQARQLVVHGHITVNGKKLDRPSYQVQPGEVIGLREKSRNLSIIKEALEERQYLPEFMSFDENKLEATYNRLPERSEMPSEINETMIVEFYSR
;
A
#
# COMPACT_ATOMS: atom_id res chain seq x y z
N MET A 1 79.63 -17.89 15.88
CA MET A 1 80.23 -18.15 14.54
C MET A 1 79.25 -19.01 13.72
N ARG A 2 78.57 -18.43 12.81
CA ARG A 2 78.00 -19.01 11.56
C ARG A 2 77.20 -17.90 10.90
N GLY A 3 77.76 -17.39 9.78
CA GLY A 3 77.16 -16.37 8.97
C GLY A 3 75.93 -16.86 8.21
N ILE A 4 74.93 -15.98 8.09
CA ILE A 4 73.77 -16.18 7.24
C ILE A 4 73.93 -15.25 6.06
N THR A 5 74.11 -15.86 4.89
CA THR A 5 74.18 -15.19 3.58
C THR A 5 72.79 -14.71 3.16
N LEU A 6 72.68 -13.46 2.83
CA LEU A 6 71.57 -12.83 2.13
C LEU A 6 71.54 -13.31 0.67
N THR A 7 70.47 -13.93 0.23
CA THR A 7 70.18 -14.22 -1.15
C THR A 7 69.26 -13.15 -1.72
N ASP A 8 69.76 -12.42 -2.72
CA ASP A 8 69.03 -11.48 -3.53
C ASP A 8 67.88 -12.17 -4.26
N SER A 9 66.69 -11.60 -4.18
CA SER A 9 65.56 -11.95 -5.01
C SER A 9 65.42 -10.93 -6.16
N PRO A 10 65.15 -11.38 -7.41
CA PRO A 10 65.13 -10.49 -8.59
C PRO A 10 63.84 -9.65 -8.64
N HIS A 11 64.05 -8.40 -8.98
CA HIS A 11 63.00 -7.42 -9.30
C HIS A 11 62.12 -7.92 -10.48
N GLU A 12 60.81 -8.07 -10.24
CA GLU A 12 59.82 -8.21 -11.31
C GLU A 12 59.49 -6.82 -11.91
N PRO A 13 59.35 -6.71 -13.22
CA PRO A 13 59.04 -5.44 -13.86
C PRO A 13 57.56 -5.07 -13.71
N PHE A 14 57.30 -3.82 -13.34
CA PHE A 14 56.02 -3.14 -13.31
C PHE A 14 55.23 -3.37 -14.60
N MET A 15 54.11 -4.13 -14.53
CA MET A 15 53.18 -4.26 -15.64
C MET A 15 52.41 -2.96 -15.83
N GLY A 16 52.57 -2.40 -17.01
CA GLY A 16 52.01 -1.12 -17.45
C GLY A 16 50.50 -1.02 -17.29
N VAL A 17 50.09 0.14 -16.83
CA VAL A 17 48.69 0.60 -16.75
C VAL A 17 48.07 0.53 -18.16
N ARG A 18 47.08 -0.34 -18.35
CA ARG A 18 46.33 -0.42 -19.62
C ARG A 18 45.48 0.87 -19.77
N PRO A 19 45.50 1.52 -20.95
CA PRO A 19 44.78 2.76 -21.15
C PRO A 19 43.26 2.55 -21.06
N PHE A 20 42.59 3.46 -20.39
CA PHE A 20 41.12 3.52 -20.12
C PHE A 20 40.24 3.35 -21.38
N ALA A 21 40.76 3.55 -22.56
CA ALA A 21 40.06 3.39 -23.84
C ALA A 21 39.69 1.94 -24.19
N ALA A 22 40.46 0.94 -23.71
CA ALA A 22 40.18 -0.47 -23.98
C ALA A 22 38.95 -1.01 -23.22
N ILE A 23 38.64 -0.46 -22.03
CA ILE A 23 37.48 -0.86 -21.20
C ILE A 23 36.18 -0.36 -21.82
N ARG A 24 36.18 0.78 -22.50
CA ARG A 24 34.97 1.29 -23.19
C ARG A 24 34.58 0.46 -24.43
N LYS A 25 35.54 -0.02 -25.19
CA LYS A 25 35.27 -0.87 -26.37
C LYS A 25 34.76 -2.25 -26.01
N ALA A 26 35.24 -2.87 -24.92
CA ALA A 26 34.76 -4.16 -24.44
C ALA A 26 33.30 -4.11 -23.91
N ARG A 27 32.88 -2.97 -23.31
CA ARG A 27 31.48 -2.80 -22.87
C ARG A 27 30.49 -2.59 -24.03
N ILE A 28 30.94 -1.98 -25.14
CA ILE A 28 30.08 -1.75 -26.31
C ILE A 28 29.89 -3.04 -27.12
N THR A 29 30.91 -3.91 -27.21
CA THR A 29 30.80 -5.20 -27.91
C THR A 29 29.95 -6.23 -27.18
N LEU A 30 29.94 -6.24 -25.84
CA LEU A 30 29.06 -7.13 -25.07
C LEU A 30 27.56 -6.71 -25.11
N ALA A 31 27.29 -5.41 -25.29
CA ALA A 31 25.91 -4.91 -25.42
C ALA A 31 25.22 -5.29 -26.73
N ASN A 32 26.01 -5.56 -27.79
CA ASN A 32 25.48 -5.87 -29.13
C ASN A 32 25.30 -7.37 -29.39
N GLN A 33 25.82 -8.26 -28.54
CA GLN A 33 25.75 -9.70 -28.81
C GLN A 33 24.48 -10.41 -28.28
N HIS A 34 23.66 -9.81 -27.36
CA HIS A 34 22.42 -10.43 -26.87
C HIS A 34 21.28 -9.44 -26.66
N PRO A 35 20.67 -8.87 -27.70
CA PRO A 35 19.51 -7.98 -27.55
C PRO A 35 18.27 -8.70 -27.02
N VAL A 36 18.20 -10.03 -27.19
CA VAL A 36 17.05 -10.85 -26.77
C VAL A 36 17.03 -11.09 -25.26
N ILE A 37 18.23 -11.27 -24.65
CA ILE A 37 18.34 -11.51 -23.19
C ILE A 37 18.01 -10.23 -22.43
N CYS A 38 18.45 -9.07 -22.92
CA CYS A 38 18.15 -7.79 -22.30
C CYS A 38 16.64 -7.44 -22.34
N LYS A 39 15.96 -7.74 -23.45
CA LYS A 39 14.50 -7.54 -23.58
C LYS A 39 13.71 -8.46 -22.64
N LYS A 40 14.13 -9.73 -22.46
CA LYS A 40 13.47 -10.69 -21.57
C LYS A 40 13.67 -10.35 -20.10
N GLN A 41 14.86 -9.88 -19.69
CA GLN A 41 15.12 -9.37 -18.35
C GLN A 41 14.37 -8.06 -18.07
N MET A 42 14.28 -7.15 -19.05
CA MET A 42 13.51 -5.92 -18.94
C MET A 42 12.00 -6.21 -18.85
N GLN A 43 11.51 -7.26 -19.49
CA GLN A 43 10.11 -7.70 -19.43
C GLN A 43 9.79 -8.38 -18.10
N MET A 44 10.72 -9.17 -17.51
CA MET A 44 10.61 -9.69 -16.15
C MET A 44 10.64 -8.57 -15.09
N MET A 45 11.48 -7.55 -15.26
CA MET A 45 11.49 -6.37 -14.37
C MET A 45 10.21 -5.54 -14.49
N LYS A 46 9.61 -5.42 -15.68
CA LYS A 46 8.29 -4.76 -15.84
C LYS A 46 7.18 -5.52 -15.13
N GLY A 47 7.22 -6.84 -15.08
CA GLY A 47 6.26 -7.66 -14.31
C GLY A 47 6.40 -7.50 -12.79
N ALA A 48 7.60 -7.21 -12.28
CA ALA A 48 7.85 -7.02 -10.84
C ALA A 48 7.45 -5.63 -10.30
N ILE A 49 7.27 -4.63 -11.17
CA ILE A 49 7.01 -3.23 -10.77
C ILE A 49 5.51 -2.91 -10.67
N THR A 50 4.63 -3.79 -11.13
CA THR A 50 3.18 -3.54 -11.20
C THR A 50 2.37 -4.07 -10.03
N MET A 51 2.96 -4.22 -8.83
CA MET A 51 2.20 -4.56 -7.62
C MET A 51 1.40 -3.33 -7.16
N ALA A 52 0.29 -3.05 -7.82
CA ALA A 52 -0.63 -1.97 -7.46
C ALA A 52 -1.28 -2.16 -6.07
N ARG A 53 -1.21 -3.37 -5.51
CA ARG A 53 -1.73 -3.74 -4.19
C ARG A 53 -0.87 -4.81 -3.52
N TYR A 54 -0.99 -4.93 -2.21
CA TYR A 54 -0.40 -6.04 -1.48
C TYR A 54 -1.23 -7.32 -1.72
N THR A 55 -0.58 -8.38 -2.20
CA THR A 55 -1.19 -9.70 -2.48
C THR A 55 -0.66 -10.82 -1.57
N GLY A 56 0.20 -10.47 -0.63
CA GLY A 56 0.79 -11.42 0.31
C GLY A 56 -0.15 -11.78 1.48
N PRO A 57 0.32 -12.57 2.45
CA PRO A 57 -0.49 -13.09 3.56
C PRO A 57 -0.92 -11.98 4.54
N THR A 58 -2.17 -11.57 4.47
CA THR A 58 -2.75 -10.51 5.31
C THR A 58 -2.81 -10.89 6.80
N TRP A 59 -3.10 -12.16 7.13
CA TRP A 59 -3.16 -12.64 8.51
C TRP A 59 -1.83 -12.51 9.27
N LYS A 60 -0.69 -12.67 8.60
CA LYS A 60 0.62 -12.39 9.21
C LYS A 60 0.78 -10.91 9.59
N LEU A 61 0.27 -10.03 8.73
CA LEU A 61 0.34 -8.58 8.95
C LEU A 61 -0.61 -8.16 10.06
N SER A 62 -1.87 -8.65 10.07
CA SER A 62 -2.84 -8.40 11.13
C SER A 62 -2.28 -8.79 12.50
N ARG A 63 -1.73 -9.99 12.62
CA ARG A 63 -1.11 -10.49 13.87
C ARG A 63 0.11 -9.68 14.28
N ARG A 64 0.91 -9.20 13.33
CA ARG A 64 2.10 -8.37 13.62
C ARG A 64 1.73 -6.99 14.14
N LEU A 65 0.64 -6.44 13.61
CA LEU A 65 0.16 -5.08 13.93
C LEU A 65 -0.84 -5.06 15.08
N GLY A 66 -1.40 -6.22 15.46
CA GLY A 66 -2.42 -6.33 16.49
C GLY A 66 -3.80 -5.81 16.06
N ILE A 67 -4.02 -5.59 14.77
CA ILE A 67 -5.29 -5.08 14.22
C ILE A 67 -5.78 -6.00 13.11
N SER A 68 -7.09 -6.26 13.06
CA SER A 68 -7.69 -7.01 11.96
C SER A 68 -7.76 -6.18 10.69
N LEU A 69 -6.90 -6.50 9.71
CA LEU A 69 -6.91 -5.86 8.40
C LEU A 69 -8.07 -6.33 7.51
N SER A 70 -8.61 -7.51 7.80
CA SER A 70 -9.75 -8.07 7.08
C SER A 70 -11.11 -7.60 7.62
N GLY A 71 -11.14 -7.02 8.82
CA GLY A 71 -12.37 -6.64 9.52
C GLY A 71 -13.12 -7.81 10.18
N THR A 72 -12.64 -9.07 9.97
CA THR A 72 -13.32 -10.26 10.50
C THR A 72 -12.88 -10.66 11.90
N GLY A 73 -11.72 -10.20 12.38
CA GLY A 73 -11.15 -10.53 13.69
C GLY A 73 -10.69 -11.98 13.88
N LYS A 74 -11.01 -12.88 12.95
CA LYS A 74 -10.73 -14.33 13.05
C LYS A 74 -9.24 -14.65 13.21
N GLU A 75 -8.37 -13.88 12.57
CA GLU A 75 -6.92 -14.04 12.63
C GLU A 75 -6.33 -13.75 14.02
N LEU A 76 -6.90 -12.78 14.74
CA LEU A 76 -6.49 -12.41 16.10
C LEU A 76 -7.11 -13.35 17.14
N ALA A 77 -8.37 -13.74 16.96
CA ALA A 77 -9.04 -14.71 17.82
C ALA A 77 -8.31 -16.07 17.83
N LYS A 78 -7.88 -16.53 16.65
CA LYS A 78 -7.17 -17.83 16.54
C LYS A 78 -5.74 -17.79 17.10
N ARG A 79 -4.99 -16.69 16.87
CA ARG A 79 -3.59 -16.53 17.30
C ARG A 79 -3.26 -15.07 17.60
N PRO A 80 -3.42 -14.60 18.85
CA PRO A 80 -3.27 -13.18 19.21
C PRO A 80 -1.81 -12.70 19.27
N TYR A 81 -0.85 -13.56 18.98
CA TYR A 81 0.58 -13.24 19.06
C TYR A 81 1.22 -13.02 17.69
N ALA A 82 2.37 -12.34 17.68
CA ALA A 82 3.13 -12.05 16.46
C ALA A 82 3.50 -13.31 15.68
N PRO A 83 3.60 -13.28 14.35
CA PRO A 83 4.01 -14.44 13.55
C PRO A 83 5.50 -14.75 13.75
N GLY A 84 5.86 -16.02 13.63
CA GLY A 84 7.23 -16.53 13.74
C GLY A 84 7.39 -17.56 14.82
N GLN A 85 8.57 -18.21 14.86
CA GLN A 85 8.91 -19.28 15.81
C GLN A 85 8.86 -18.79 17.27
N HIS A 86 9.34 -17.59 17.51
CA HIS A 86 9.41 -16.97 18.84
C HIS A 86 8.22 -16.05 19.17
N GLY A 87 7.12 -16.11 18.38
CA GLY A 87 5.96 -15.23 18.55
C GLY A 87 5.38 -15.20 19.97
N PRO A 88 5.10 -16.34 20.60
CA PRO A 88 4.46 -16.38 21.93
C PRO A 88 5.35 -15.86 23.07
N GLY A 89 6.67 -16.07 22.97
CA GLY A 89 7.61 -15.80 24.08
C GLY A 89 8.33 -14.45 24.01
N GLN A 90 8.26 -13.73 22.92
CA GLN A 90 9.10 -12.55 22.69
C GLN A 90 8.32 -11.24 22.81
N ARG A 91 8.44 -10.57 23.96
CA ARG A 91 8.03 -9.17 24.15
C ARG A 91 9.19 -8.27 23.71
N LYS A 92 9.19 -7.80 22.46
CA LYS A 92 10.16 -6.79 22.01
C LYS A 92 9.74 -5.42 22.52
N LYS A 93 10.60 -4.74 23.27
CA LYS A 93 10.47 -3.31 23.52
C LYS A 93 10.68 -2.60 22.17
N LEU A 94 9.66 -1.96 21.66
CA LEU A 94 9.76 -1.16 20.43
C LEU A 94 10.47 0.15 20.74
N SER A 95 11.39 0.56 19.87
CA SER A 95 11.94 1.91 19.88
C SER A 95 10.86 2.89 19.41
N GLU A 96 11.03 4.17 19.71
CA GLU A 96 10.12 5.23 19.25
C GLU A 96 9.94 5.20 17.73
N TYR A 97 11.03 5.09 16.98
CA TYR A 97 10.96 4.89 15.53
C TYR A 97 10.13 3.65 15.13
N GLY A 98 10.30 2.56 15.89
CA GLY A 98 9.53 1.32 15.65
C GLY A 98 8.03 1.51 15.85
N LEU A 99 7.62 2.29 16.86
CA LEU A 99 6.22 2.63 17.11
C LEU A 99 5.64 3.49 15.98
N GLN A 100 6.34 4.55 15.60
CA GLN A 100 5.92 5.43 14.49
C GLN A 100 5.81 4.66 13.16
N LEU A 101 6.79 3.79 12.87
CA LEU A 101 6.76 2.92 11.70
C LEU A 101 5.57 1.96 11.73
N GLN A 102 5.26 1.41 12.90
CA GLN A 102 4.14 0.48 13.07
C GLN A 102 2.81 1.20 12.83
N GLU A 103 2.60 2.40 13.35
CA GLU A 103 1.40 3.21 13.11
C GLU A 103 1.23 3.56 11.62
N LYS A 104 2.31 3.97 10.96
CA LYS A 104 2.29 4.19 9.51
C LYS A 104 1.88 2.92 8.76
N GLN A 105 2.44 1.76 9.11
CA GLN A 105 2.11 0.49 8.45
C GLN A 105 0.68 0.04 8.72
N LYS A 106 0.13 0.27 9.93
CA LYS A 106 -1.28 0.01 10.25
C LYS A 106 -2.17 0.76 9.29
N LEU A 107 -2.02 2.08 9.22
CA LEU A 107 -2.84 2.92 8.36
C LEU A 107 -2.71 2.53 6.89
N ARG A 108 -1.49 2.38 6.39
CA ARG A 108 -1.24 2.02 4.99
C ARG A 108 -1.89 0.70 4.59
N LEU A 109 -1.78 -0.32 5.42
CA LEU A 109 -2.31 -1.66 5.15
C LEU A 109 -3.82 -1.73 5.33
N MET A 110 -4.39 -0.98 6.27
CA MET A 110 -5.83 -0.87 6.47
C MET A 110 -6.53 -0.34 5.21
N TYR A 111 -5.97 0.69 4.56
CA TYR A 111 -6.51 1.23 3.30
C TYR A 111 -5.98 0.52 2.05
N GLY A 112 -5.09 -0.46 2.18
CA GLY A 112 -4.54 -1.21 1.05
C GLY A 112 -3.76 -0.36 0.03
N VAL A 113 -3.16 0.75 0.47
CA VAL A 113 -2.45 1.70 -0.38
C VAL A 113 -0.97 1.33 -0.52
N GLY A 114 -0.39 1.48 -1.72
CA GLY A 114 1.04 1.32 -1.95
C GLY A 114 1.85 2.47 -1.34
N GLU A 115 3.09 2.21 -0.90
CA GLU A 115 3.93 3.19 -0.19
C GLU A 115 4.11 4.52 -0.96
N LYS A 116 4.36 4.44 -2.26
CA LYS A 116 4.51 5.64 -3.11
C LYS A 116 3.25 6.50 -3.13
N GLN A 117 2.07 5.87 -3.29
CA GLN A 117 0.79 6.59 -3.27
C GLN A 117 0.49 7.17 -1.89
N PHE A 118 0.79 6.42 -0.83
CA PHE A 118 0.60 6.85 0.55
C PHE A 118 1.42 8.11 0.85
N ARG A 119 2.71 8.12 0.48
CA ARG A 119 3.59 9.29 0.62
C ARG A 119 3.08 10.48 -0.21
N ASN A 120 2.62 10.23 -1.44
CA ASN A 120 2.07 11.32 -2.29
C ASN A 120 0.81 11.94 -1.67
N LEU A 121 -0.08 11.12 -1.08
CA LEU A 121 -1.25 11.63 -0.36
C LEU A 121 -0.84 12.43 0.88
N PHE A 122 0.17 11.98 1.62
CA PHE A 122 0.70 12.69 2.78
C PHE A 122 1.23 14.08 2.39
N VAL A 123 2.07 14.17 1.33
CA VAL A 123 2.57 15.45 0.82
C VAL A 123 1.43 16.35 0.34
N ARG A 124 0.39 15.78 -0.29
CA ARG A 124 -0.79 16.54 -0.72
C ARG A 124 -1.58 17.08 0.47
N ALA A 125 -1.75 16.28 1.52
CA ALA A 125 -2.41 16.69 2.77
C ALA A 125 -1.72 17.89 3.43
N GLY A 126 -0.39 17.92 3.42
CA GLY A 126 0.40 19.04 3.97
C GLY A 126 0.25 20.37 3.21
N LYS A 127 -0.25 20.32 1.96
CA LYS A 127 -0.55 21.53 1.18
C LYS A 127 -1.96 22.09 1.44
N MET A 128 -2.80 21.32 2.14
CA MET A 128 -4.16 21.72 2.48
C MET A 128 -4.16 22.57 3.76
N LYS A 129 -5.09 23.52 3.87
CA LYS A 129 -5.30 24.31 5.10
C LYS A 129 -5.85 23.39 6.20
N GLY A 130 -5.36 23.55 7.43
CA GLY A 130 -5.82 22.80 8.60
C GLY A 130 -4.77 21.83 9.16
N ILE A 131 -5.19 20.91 10.03
CA ILE A 131 -4.33 19.94 10.70
C ILE A 131 -3.89 18.87 9.69
N HIS A 132 -2.57 18.71 9.52
CA HIS A 132 -1.99 17.80 8.51
C HIS A 132 -2.50 16.35 8.65
N GLY A 133 -2.51 15.82 9.88
CA GLY A 133 -2.97 14.45 10.16
C GLY A 133 -4.44 14.24 9.76
N GLU A 134 -5.32 15.15 10.13
CA GLU A 134 -6.74 15.09 9.77
C GLU A 134 -6.96 15.18 8.25
N ASN A 135 -6.29 16.13 7.60
CA ASN A 135 -6.36 16.27 6.15
C ASN A 135 -5.89 14.99 5.44
N PHE A 136 -4.86 14.36 5.97
CA PHE A 136 -4.36 13.10 5.44
C PHE A 136 -5.39 11.97 5.57
N MET A 137 -6.04 11.87 6.73
CA MET A 137 -7.12 10.91 6.95
C MET A 137 -8.33 11.18 6.05
N LYS A 138 -8.74 12.45 5.88
CA LYS A 138 -9.80 12.86 4.95
C LYS A 138 -9.51 12.43 3.50
N LEU A 139 -8.26 12.61 3.04
CA LEU A 139 -7.85 12.16 1.71
C LEU A 139 -7.85 10.63 1.56
N LEU A 140 -7.57 9.87 2.60
CA LEU A 140 -7.66 8.42 2.58
C LEU A 140 -9.11 7.93 2.58
N GLU A 141 -9.99 8.56 3.35
CA GLU A 141 -11.42 8.21 3.39
C GLU A 141 -12.16 8.59 2.10
N SER A 142 -11.83 9.71 1.46
CA SER A 142 -12.47 10.16 0.22
C SER A 142 -12.09 9.36 -1.04
N ARG A 143 -11.26 8.32 -0.92
CA ARG A 143 -10.94 7.42 -2.03
C ARG A 143 -12.15 6.58 -2.43
N LEU A 144 -12.35 6.39 -3.73
CA LEU A 144 -13.48 5.62 -4.26
C LEU A 144 -13.52 4.18 -3.71
N ASP A 145 -12.37 3.49 -3.65
CA ASP A 145 -12.29 2.12 -3.11
C ASP A 145 -12.75 2.04 -1.65
N ASN A 146 -12.43 3.05 -0.85
CA ASN A 146 -12.85 3.12 0.54
C ASN A 146 -14.31 3.53 0.69
N LEU A 147 -14.81 4.51 -0.09
CA LEU A 147 -16.22 4.91 -0.04
C LEU A 147 -17.17 3.80 -0.47
N VAL A 148 -16.79 2.99 -1.46
CA VAL A 148 -17.54 1.78 -1.87
C VAL A 148 -17.63 0.77 -0.71
N TYR A 149 -16.55 0.62 0.07
CA TYR A 149 -16.56 -0.20 1.29
C TYR A 149 -17.46 0.42 2.38
N ARG A 150 -17.38 1.74 2.61
CA ARG A 150 -18.19 2.46 3.60
C ARG A 150 -19.67 2.46 3.25
N ALA A 151 -20.02 2.52 1.96
CA ALA A 151 -21.39 2.41 1.47
C ALA A 151 -22.00 1.00 1.68
N GLY A 152 -21.17 -0.01 1.97
CA GLY A 152 -21.63 -1.37 2.20
C GLY A 152 -21.73 -2.23 0.94
N PHE A 153 -21.27 -1.77 -0.22
CA PHE A 153 -21.24 -2.58 -1.44
C PHE A 153 -20.26 -3.76 -1.39
N ALA A 154 -19.37 -3.76 -0.39
CA ALA A 154 -18.38 -4.81 -0.22
C ALA A 154 -18.10 -5.07 1.26
N ARG A 155 -17.85 -6.34 1.62
CA ARG A 155 -17.49 -6.77 2.98
C ARG A 155 -16.08 -6.31 3.41
N THR A 156 -15.17 -6.14 2.44
CA THR A 156 -13.77 -5.74 2.70
C THR A 156 -13.31 -4.68 1.72
N ARG A 157 -12.34 -3.84 2.14
CA ARG A 157 -11.73 -2.84 1.24
C ARG A 157 -11.05 -3.48 0.00
N ALA A 158 -10.52 -4.69 0.14
CA ALA A 158 -9.95 -5.43 -0.99
C ALA A 158 -11.00 -5.81 -2.03
N GLN A 159 -12.17 -6.26 -1.58
CA GLN A 159 -13.31 -6.57 -2.43
C GLN A 159 -13.89 -5.31 -3.08
N ALA A 160 -14.05 -4.22 -2.31
CA ALA A 160 -14.46 -2.92 -2.83
C ALA A 160 -13.55 -2.46 -3.98
N ARG A 161 -12.24 -2.53 -3.78
CA ARG A 161 -11.26 -2.22 -4.81
C ARG A 161 -11.42 -3.10 -6.05
N GLN A 162 -11.72 -4.38 -5.89
CA GLN A 162 -11.95 -5.30 -7.01
C GLN A 162 -13.21 -4.91 -7.79
N LEU A 163 -14.32 -4.58 -7.11
CA LEU A 163 -15.55 -4.10 -7.75
C LEU A 163 -15.30 -2.84 -8.59
N VAL A 164 -14.53 -1.89 -8.07
CA VAL A 164 -14.17 -0.68 -8.82
C VAL A 164 -13.34 -1.02 -10.06
N VAL A 165 -12.25 -1.80 -9.90
CA VAL A 165 -11.35 -2.16 -11.02
C VAL A 165 -12.08 -2.94 -12.12
N HIS A 166 -13.02 -3.80 -11.74
CA HIS A 166 -13.83 -4.56 -12.70
C HIS A 166 -14.94 -3.71 -13.35
N GLY A 167 -15.10 -2.44 -12.92
CA GLY A 167 -16.04 -1.49 -13.52
C GLY A 167 -17.50 -1.77 -13.20
N HIS A 168 -17.77 -2.29 -11.99
CA HIS A 168 -19.13 -2.46 -11.46
C HIS A 168 -19.69 -1.17 -10.86
N ILE A 169 -18.83 -0.18 -10.59
CA ILE A 169 -19.15 1.08 -9.90
C ILE A 169 -19.27 2.21 -10.92
N THR A 170 -20.22 3.09 -10.67
CA THR A 170 -20.41 4.35 -11.39
C THR A 170 -20.28 5.53 -10.42
N VAL A 171 -19.80 6.66 -10.92
CA VAL A 171 -19.81 7.94 -10.21
C VAL A 171 -20.55 8.94 -11.07
N ASN A 172 -21.60 9.56 -10.53
CA ASN A 172 -22.51 10.44 -11.26
C ASN A 172 -23.03 9.80 -12.57
N GLY A 173 -23.39 8.50 -12.52
CA GLY A 173 -23.88 7.72 -13.68
C GLY A 173 -22.79 7.27 -14.66
N LYS A 174 -21.55 7.74 -14.54
CA LYS A 174 -20.43 7.37 -15.42
C LYS A 174 -19.60 6.24 -14.82
N LYS A 175 -19.29 5.21 -15.62
CA LYS A 175 -18.40 4.11 -15.21
C LYS A 175 -17.02 4.65 -14.84
N LEU A 176 -16.52 4.27 -13.64
CA LEU A 176 -15.19 4.61 -13.18
C LEU A 176 -14.47 3.37 -12.66
N ASP A 177 -13.26 3.09 -13.18
CA ASP A 177 -12.45 1.92 -12.88
C ASP A 177 -11.16 2.23 -12.07
N ARG A 178 -11.04 3.49 -11.60
CA ARG A 178 -9.87 3.97 -10.84
C ARG A 178 -10.13 3.99 -9.34
N PRO A 179 -9.64 3.00 -8.56
CA PRO A 179 -9.86 2.94 -7.11
C PRO A 179 -9.29 4.13 -6.33
N SER A 180 -8.27 4.79 -6.89
CA SER A 180 -7.61 5.95 -6.27
C SER A 180 -8.29 7.28 -6.58
N TYR A 181 -9.41 7.27 -7.28
CA TYR A 181 -10.18 8.49 -7.54
C TYR A 181 -10.61 9.12 -6.21
N GLN A 182 -10.44 10.43 -6.11
CA GLN A 182 -10.86 11.23 -4.95
C GLN A 182 -12.26 11.75 -5.22
N VAL A 183 -13.24 11.18 -4.55
CA VAL A 183 -14.64 11.59 -4.66
C VAL A 183 -14.82 12.91 -3.94
N GLN A 184 -15.54 13.84 -4.57
CA GLN A 184 -15.87 15.14 -3.98
C GLN A 184 -17.22 15.08 -3.27
N PRO A 185 -17.42 15.92 -2.23
CA PRO A 185 -18.74 16.07 -1.63
C PRO A 185 -19.80 16.46 -2.69
N GLY A 186 -20.95 15.81 -2.62
CA GLY A 186 -22.04 15.96 -3.60
C GLY A 186 -22.02 14.93 -4.74
N GLU A 187 -20.96 14.14 -4.91
CA GLU A 187 -20.95 13.09 -5.93
C GLU A 187 -21.72 11.84 -5.48
N VAL A 188 -22.41 11.22 -6.43
CA VAL A 188 -23.22 10.01 -6.22
C VAL A 188 -22.46 8.78 -6.72
N ILE A 189 -22.30 7.80 -5.85
CA ILE A 189 -21.66 6.52 -6.14
C ILE A 189 -22.76 5.48 -6.31
N GLY A 190 -22.88 4.92 -7.50
CA GLY A 190 -23.91 3.93 -7.81
C GLY A 190 -23.34 2.62 -8.34
N LEU A 191 -24.23 1.63 -8.44
CA LEU A 191 -23.94 0.36 -9.09
C LEU A 191 -24.38 0.40 -10.56
N ARG A 192 -23.56 -0.16 -11.44
CA ARG A 192 -23.94 -0.39 -12.83
C ARG A 192 -25.12 -1.35 -12.88
N GLU A 193 -26.12 -1.11 -13.73
CA GLU A 193 -27.34 -1.92 -13.85
C GLU A 193 -27.07 -3.44 -13.95
N LYS A 194 -26.14 -3.83 -14.84
CA LYS A 194 -25.74 -5.25 -14.99
C LYS A 194 -25.15 -5.88 -13.74
N SER A 195 -24.72 -5.07 -12.76
CA SER A 195 -24.04 -5.52 -11.55
C SER A 195 -24.94 -5.53 -10.31
N ARG A 196 -26.15 -4.99 -10.39
CA ARG A 196 -27.10 -4.91 -9.27
C ARG A 196 -27.52 -6.29 -8.73
N ASN A 197 -27.53 -7.30 -9.59
CA ASN A 197 -27.95 -8.67 -9.26
C ASN A 197 -26.80 -9.59 -8.79
N LEU A 198 -25.58 -9.07 -8.59
CA LEU A 198 -24.47 -9.88 -8.08
C LEU A 198 -24.73 -10.33 -6.65
N SER A 199 -24.69 -11.64 -6.39
CA SER A 199 -24.90 -12.23 -5.05
C SER A 199 -23.95 -11.62 -4.00
N ILE A 200 -22.70 -11.40 -4.38
CA ILE A 200 -21.66 -10.80 -3.53
C ILE A 200 -22.06 -9.42 -2.99
N ILE A 201 -22.74 -8.62 -3.81
CA ILE A 201 -23.18 -7.26 -3.42
C ILE A 201 -24.41 -7.36 -2.51
N LYS A 202 -25.37 -8.24 -2.84
CA LYS A 202 -26.56 -8.47 -2.01
C LYS A 202 -26.19 -8.94 -0.61
N GLU A 203 -25.34 -9.94 -0.51
CA GLU A 203 -24.79 -10.43 0.76
C GLU A 203 -24.05 -9.34 1.55
N ALA A 204 -23.28 -8.48 0.87
CA ALA A 204 -22.57 -7.39 1.53
C ALA A 204 -23.53 -6.31 2.08
N LEU A 205 -24.62 -6.02 1.38
CA LEU A 205 -25.66 -5.08 1.83
C LEU A 205 -26.46 -5.63 3.01
N GLU A 206 -26.80 -6.92 3.01
CA GLU A 206 -27.48 -7.60 4.12
C GLU A 206 -26.63 -7.60 5.41
N GLU A 207 -25.30 -7.77 5.28
CA GLU A 207 -24.37 -7.74 6.42
C GLU A 207 -23.96 -6.35 6.85
N ARG A 208 -24.40 -5.30 6.18
CA ARG A 208 -24.06 -3.92 6.52
C ARG A 208 -24.61 -3.55 7.89
N GLN A 209 -23.72 -3.35 8.85
CA GLN A 209 -24.10 -2.98 10.22
C GLN A 209 -24.23 -1.48 10.43
N TYR A 210 -23.45 -0.65 9.69
CA TYR A 210 -23.36 0.77 9.95
C TYR A 210 -23.09 1.56 8.66
N LEU A 211 -23.86 2.61 8.45
CA LEU A 211 -23.64 3.62 7.43
C LEU A 211 -23.10 4.89 8.11
N PRO A 212 -21.93 5.43 7.69
CA PRO A 212 -21.40 6.67 8.25
C PRO A 212 -22.30 7.88 7.94
N GLU A 213 -22.39 8.83 8.87
CA GLU A 213 -23.25 10.02 8.72
C GLU A 213 -22.86 10.95 7.56
N PHE A 214 -21.59 10.91 7.13
CA PHE A 214 -21.12 11.69 5.98
C PHE A 214 -21.60 11.15 4.63
N MET A 215 -22.35 10.04 4.63
CA MET A 215 -22.94 9.41 3.43
C MET A 215 -24.43 9.19 3.64
N SER A 216 -25.21 9.35 2.58
CA SER A 216 -26.60 8.89 2.50
C SER A 216 -26.72 7.75 1.49
N PHE A 217 -27.59 6.80 1.75
CA PHE A 217 -27.79 5.62 0.91
C PHE A 217 -29.25 5.48 0.50
N ASP A 218 -29.50 5.38 -0.81
CA ASP A 218 -30.83 5.09 -1.39
C ASP A 218 -30.89 3.61 -1.76
N GLU A 219 -31.69 2.84 -1.03
CA GLU A 219 -31.86 1.40 -1.23
C GLU A 219 -32.54 1.07 -2.56
N ASN A 220 -33.48 1.91 -3.01
CA ASN A 220 -34.21 1.65 -4.25
C ASN A 220 -33.30 1.77 -5.48
N LYS A 221 -32.43 2.76 -5.49
CA LYS A 221 -31.51 3.01 -6.60
C LYS A 221 -30.18 2.27 -6.45
N LEU A 222 -29.86 1.80 -5.25
CA LEU A 222 -28.54 1.26 -4.88
C LEU A 222 -27.43 2.30 -5.14
N GLU A 223 -27.68 3.52 -4.64
CA GLU A 223 -26.79 4.67 -4.79
C GLU A 223 -26.43 5.25 -3.44
N ALA A 224 -25.17 5.61 -3.27
CA ALA A 224 -24.66 6.28 -2.08
C ALA A 224 -24.21 7.69 -2.45
N THR A 225 -24.73 8.70 -1.77
CA THR A 225 -24.31 10.09 -1.97
C THR A 225 -23.27 10.47 -0.90
N TYR A 226 -22.16 11.05 -1.33
CA TYR A 226 -21.11 11.55 -0.45
C TYR A 226 -21.43 13.00 -0.08
N ASN A 227 -21.99 13.24 1.11
CA ASN A 227 -22.54 14.55 1.49
C ASN A 227 -21.45 15.54 1.94
N ARG A 228 -20.54 15.12 2.82
CA ARG A 228 -19.51 15.96 3.41
C ARG A 228 -18.20 15.20 3.62
N LEU A 229 -17.13 15.92 3.87
CA LEU A 229 -15.88 15.30 4.32
C LEU A 229 -16.08 14.69 5.72
N PRO A 230 -15.50 13.51 6.00
CA PRO A 230 -15.62 12.88 7.30
C PRO A 230 -14.91 13.68 8.39
N GLU A 231 -15.48 13.66 9.59
CA GLU A 231 -14.86 14.22 10.79
C GLU A 231 -13.95 13.19 11.46
N ARG A 232 -13.09 13.65 12.38
CA ARG A 232 -12.15 12.74 13.07
C ARG A 232 -12.87 11.66 13.90
N SER A 233 -14.04 11.98 14.45
CA SER A 233 -14.89 11.05 15.21
C SER A 233 -15.41 9.85 14.40
N GLU A 234 -15.62 10.05 13.09
CA GLU A 234 -16.13 9.03 12.15
C GLU A 234 -15.03 8.13 11.58
N MET A 235 -13.78 8.50 11.81
CA MET A 235 -12.60 7.77 11.34
C MET A 235 -12.13 6.72 12.36
N PRO A 236 -11.33 5.72 11.96
CA PRO A 236 -10.82 4.72 12.89
C PRO A 236 -10.05 5.36 14.06
N SER A 237 -10.53 5.14 15.29
CA SER A 237 -9.90 5.65 16.52
C SER A 237 -8.59 4.95 16.87
N GLU A 238 -8.35 3.75 16.33
CA GLU A 238 -7.18 2.92 16.58
C GLU A 238 -5.86 3.50 16.04
N ILE A 239 -5.92 4.58 15.25
CA ILE A 239 -4.79 5.16 14.54
C ILE A 239 -4.40 6.49 15.15
N ASN A 240 -3.11 6.62 15.48
CA ASN A 240 -2.52 7.86 15.92
C ASN A 240 -1.82 8.56 14.74
N GLU A 241 -2.50 9.56 14.16
CA GLU A 241 -1.99 10.33 13.04
C GLU A 241 -0.76 11.18 13.38
N THR A 242 -0.61 11.62 14.63
CA THR A 242 0.53 12.43 15.08
C THR A 242 1.84 11.67 14.91
N MET A 243 1.87 10.39 15.30
CA MET A 243 3.04 9.53 15.11
C MET A 243 3.41 9.34 13.63
N ILE A 244 2.41 9.36 12.74
CA ILE A 244 2.64 9.26 11.29
C ILE A 244 3.25 10.55 10.75
N VAL A 245 2.76 11.70 11.21
CA VAL A 245 3.34 13.00 10.84
C VAL A 245 4.78 13.10 11.32
N GLU A 246 5.08 12.72 12.55
CA GLU A 246 6.44 12.67 13.12
C GLU A 246 7.36 11.72 12.32
N PHE A 247 6.85 10.55 11.90
CA PHE A 247 7.62 9.61 11.09
C PHE A 247 8.10 10.22 9.76
N TYR A 248 7.28 11.04 9.11
CA TYR A 248 7.63 11.66 7.83
C TYR A 248 8.33 13.02 7.96
N SER A 249 8.37 13.59 9.16
CA SER A 249 9.05 14.87 9.46
C SER A 249 10.55 14.70 9.71
N ARG A 250 11.01 13.48 9.87
CA ARG A 250 12.42 13.13 10.09
C ARG A 250 13.28 13.26 8.86
#